data_2d1a6aa3fe29beb9c889b607f0e7643f
#
_entry.id   2d1a6aa3fe29beb9c889b607f0e7643f
#
_cell.length_a   1.000
_cell.length_b   1.000
_cell.length_c   1.000
_cell.angle_alpha   90.00
_cell.angle_beta   90.00
_cell.angle_gamma   90.00
#
_symmetry.space_group_name_H-M   'P 1'
#
loop_
_entity.id
_entity.type
_entity.pdbx_description
1 polymer ?
#
loop_
_entity_poly.entity_id
_entity_poly.type
_entity_poly.pdbx_seq_one_letter_code
_entity_poly.pdbx_strand_id
1 'polypeptide(L)'
;FDAGYAADAQDGPGTQSLMMSLLDEGTENLNATQIAEEQERLGASIGAGAGVDSSAVTLSALTPNLQPSLDLLADLVLHPAFREDDVKRARDKRLADIDQSQASPRALASRSLNPILFGPAHPYGQPGDGLGDARSVAALTPASLRAAQGKWLRADNVTITVVGDVTMEQLKPMLEASFGAWRAPAGARPVKAIDAAIPAPQPRIVLIDRPNSPQSVIVAGRVLPVTGHQQGLEANPALFP
;
A
#
# COMPACT_ATOMS: atom_id res chain seq x y z
N PHE A 1 -2.89 2.17 8.53
CA PHE A 1 -3.16 3.49 7.99
C PHE A 1 -4.31 3.42 6.98
N ASP A 2 -5.24 4.33 7.09
CA ASP A 2 -6.31 4.50 6.09
C ASP A 2 -5.74 5.24 4.85
N ALA A 3 -5.00 4.48 4.04
CA ALA A 3 -4.30 4.93 2.85
C ALA A 3 -4.48 3.91 1.72
N GLY A 4 -3.48 3.10 1.41
CA GLY A 4 -3.52 2.16 0.30
C GLY A 4 -3.44 2.83 -1.06
N TYR A 5 -3.39 2.04 -2.15
CA TYR A 5 -3.29 2.65 -3.48
C TYR A 5 -4.60 3.28 -4.00
N ALA A 6 -5.72 3.16 -3.29
CA ALA A 6 -6.87 4.03 -3.52
C ALA A 6 -6.58 5.51 -3.20
N ALA A 7 -5.58 5.79 -2.35
CA ALA A 7 -5.09 7.13 -2.08
C ALA A 7 -4.29 7.74 -3.24
N ASP A 8 -3.75 6.91 -4.13
CA ASP A 8 -2.92 7.30 -5.27
C ASP A 8 -3.66 8.16 -6.30
N ALA A 9 -5.00 8.19 -6.29
CA ALA A 9 -5.79 9.11 -7.08
C ALA A 9 -5.40 10.59 -6.86
N GLN A 10 -4.80 10.90 -5.70
CA GLN A 10 -4.35 12.25 -5.35
C GLN A 10 -2.84 12.47 -5.55
N ASP A 11 -2.05 11.39 -5.53
CA ASP A 11 -0.58 11.46 -5.47
C ASP A 11 0.09 10.80 -6.70
N GLY A 12 -0.69 10.15 -7.54
CA GLY A 12 -0.26 9.42 -8.73
C GLY A 12 -0.15 7.91 -8.50
N PRO A 13 -0.64 7.12 -9.49
CA PRO A 13 -0.65 5.65 -9.41
C PRO A 13 0.72 5.04 -9.11
N GLY A 14 0.78 4.20 -8.06
CA GLY A 14 1.98 3.51 -7.62
C GLY A 14 2.75 4.20 -6.48
N THR A 15 2.34 5.41 -6.07
CA THR A 15 2.99 6.17 -4.99
C THR A 15 2.96 5.41 -3.68
N GLN A 16 1.78 4.96 -3.22
CA GLN A 16 1.64 4.30 -1.92
C GLN A 16 2.44 3.00 -1.85
N SER A 17 2.35 2.17 -2.88
CA SER A 17 3.05 0.89 -2.85
C SER A 17 4.57 1.04 -2.97
N LEU A 18 5.06 2.02 -3.75
CA LEU A 18 6.49 2.30 -3.83
C LEU A 18 7.01 2.91 -2.53
N MET A 19 6.29 3.87 -1.95
CA MET A 19 6.62 4.48 -0.67
C MET A 19 6.74 3.43 0.44
N MET A 20 5.74 2.56 0.56
CA MET A 20 5.74 1.51 1.58
C MET A 20 6.87 0.49 1.38
N SER A 21 7.20 0.16 0.13
CA SER A 21 8.32 -0.77 -0.17
C SER A 21 9.72 -0.18 0.07
N LEU A 22 9.81 1.09 0.42
CA LEU A 22 11.07 1.77 0.70
C LEU A 22 11.27 2.07 2.19
N LEU A 23 10.30 1.74 3.06
CA LEU A 23 10.43 2.04 4.49
C LEU A 23 11.58 1.26 5.13
N ASP A 24 11.85 0.04 4.70
CA ASP A 24 12.92 -0.83 5.20
C ASP A 24 14.23 -0.73 4.41
N GLU A 25 14.27 0.09 3.35
CA GLU A 25 15.50 0.35 2.58
C GLU A 25 16.45 1.35 3.26
N GLY A 26 15.98 2.04 4.31
CA GLY A 26 16.80 2.90 5.14
C GLY A 26 16.03 3.96 5.89
N THR A 27 16.54 4.30 7.07
CA THR A 27 16.12 5.46 7.87
C THR A 27 17.17 6.57 7.79
N GLU A 28 16.90 7.68 8.45
CA GLU A 28 17.92 8.74 8.63
C GLU A 28 19.17 8.20 9.36
N ASN A 29 19.00 7.19 10.23
CA ASN A 29 20.04 6.66 11.10
C ASN A 29 20.67 5.36 10.59
N LEU A 30 19.91 4.53 9.88
CA LEU A 30 20.29 3.18 9.47
C LEU A 30 20.17 3.01 7.96
N ASN A 31 21.05 2.20 7.36
CA ASN A 31 20.88 1.70 6.00
C ASN A 31 20.18 0.33 5.99
N ALA A 32 19.81 -0.18 4.81
CA ALA A 32 19.09 -1.45 4.67
C ALA A 32 19.82 -2.65 5.32
N THR A 33 21.15 -2.71 5.21
CA THR A 33 21.94 -3.78 5.83
C THR A 33 21.87 -3.71 7.34
N GLN A 34 22.03 -2.51 7.92
CA GLN A 34 21.94 -2.31 9.36
C GLN A 34 20.54 -2.60 9.91
N ILE A 35 19.49 -2.26 9.15
CA ILE A 35 18.11 -2.62 9.51
C ILE A 35 17.94 -4.15 9.53
N ALA A 36 18.45 -4.86 8.53
CA ALA A 36 18.40 -6.31 8.50
C ALA A 36 19.18 -6.96 9.65
N GLU A 37 20.39 -6.48 9.92
CA GLU A 37 21.24 -6.94 11.06
C GLU A 37 20.52 -6.69 12.39
N GLU A 38 19.86 -5.54 12.56
CA GLU A 38 19.13 -5.22 13.77
C GLU A 38 17.88 -6.09 13.95
N GLN A 39 17.14 -6.37 12.88
CA GLN A 39 16.04 -7.32 12.90
C GLN A 39 16.51 -8.73 13.33
N GLU A 40 17.61 -9.21 12.75
CA GLU A 40 18.19 -10.50 13.13
C GLU A 40 18.65 -10.53 14.59
N ARG A 41 19.33 -9.48 15.04
CA ARG A 41 19.79 -9.35 16.44
C ARG A 41 18.62 -9.38 17.44
N LEU A 42 17.49 -8.79 17.08
CA LEU A 42 16.30 -8.73 17.91
C LEU A 42 15.41 -9.99 17.78
N GLY A 43 15.64 -10.83 16.78
CA GLY A 43 14.72 -11.91 16.43
C GLY A 43 13.36 -11.35 15.99
N ALA A 44 13.39 -10.21 15.34
CA ALA A 44 12.21 -9.50 14.87
C ALA A 44 12.10 -9.55 13.35
N SER A 45 10.90 -9.36 12.85
CA SER A 45 10.63 -9.18 11.41
C SER A 45 9.68 -8.02 11.23
N ILE A 46 10.07 -7.07 10.40
CA ILE A 46 9.23 -5.91 10.02
C ILE A 46 8.94 -6.01 8.53
N GLY A 47 7.67 -5.81 8.17
CA GLY A 47 7.24 -5.75 6.79
C GLY A 47 6.31 -4.57 6.57
N ALA A 48 6.38 -3.97 5.39
CA ALA A 48 5.53 -2.84 5.03
C ALA A 48 4.91 -3.05 3.65
N GLY A 49 3.68 -2.61 3.46
CA GLY A 49 2.99 -2.74 2.18
C GLY A 49 1.70 -1.94 2.10
N ALA A 50 1.26 -1.71 0.86
CA ALA A 50 0.00 -1.08 0.56
C ALA A 50 -0.96 -2.08 -0.08
N GLY A 51 -2.16 -2.19 0.48
CA GLY A 51 -3.31 -2.83 -0.15
C GLY A 51 -4.15 -1.80 -0.91
N VAL A 52 -5.38 -2.18 -1.27
CA VAL A 52 -6.30 -1.27 -1.98
C VAL A 52 -6.67 -0.09 -1.07
N ASP A 53 -7.18 -0.37 0.11
CA ASP A 53 -7.80 0.60 1.01
C ASP A 53 -6.92 1.02 2.19
N SER A 54 -5.86 0.28 2.46
CA SER A 54 -4.99 0.52 3.60
C SER A 54 -3.54 0.25 3.30
N SER A 55 -2.66 0.97 3.99
CA SER A 55 -1.24 0.67 4.08
C SER A 55 -0.94 0.12 5.48
N ALA A 56 -0.16 -0.93 5.55
CA ALA A 56 0.16 -1.60 6.81
C ALA A 56 1.67 -1.73 7.00
N VAL A 57 2.10 -1.56 8.23
CA VAL A 57 3.42 -1.99 8.69
C VAL A 57 3.20 -3.03 9.78
N THR A 58 3.84 -4.15 9.66
CA THR A 58 3.71 -5.29 10.57
C THR A 58 5.02 -5.51 11.30
N LEU A 59 4.94 -5.85 12.57
CA LEU A 59 6.06 -6.26 13.39
C LEU A 59 5.74 -7.62 14.03
N SER A 60 6.64 -8.58 13.87
CA SER A 60 6.68 -9.79 14.68
C SER A 60 7.95 -9.74 15.51
N ALA A 61 7.85 -9.89 16.84
CA ALA A 61 8.98 -9.80 17.75
C ALA A 61 8.82 -10.74 18.93
N LEU A 62 9.94 -11.14 19.50
CA LEU A 62 9.96 -11.85 20.78
C LEU A 62 9.62 -10.89 21.92
N THR A 63 8.81 -11.33 22.89
CA THR A 63 8.39 -10.51 24.03
C THR A 63 9.56 -9.83 24.76
N PRO A 64 10.70 -10.50 25.04
CA PRO A 64 11.84 -9.85 25.68
C PRO A 64 12.45 -8.70 24.87
N ASN A 65 12.30 -8.71 23.57
CA ASN A 65 12.87 -7.71 22.64
C ASN A 65 11.80 -6.75 22.09
N LEU A 66 10.59 -6.74 22.66
CA LEU A 66 9.46 -5.96 22.11
C LEU A 66 9.77 -4.45 22.08
N GLN A 67 10.32 -3.87 23.17
CA GLN A 67 10.63 -2.44 23.19
C GLN A 67 11.63 -2.04 22.10
N PRO A 68 12.84 -2.62 21.99
CA PRO A 68 13.77 -2.23 20.93
C PRO A 68 13.23 -2.55 19.52
N SER A 69 12.36 -3.53 19.37
CA SER A 69 11.71 -3.82 18.09
C SER A 69 10.66 -2.74 17.73
N LEU A 70 9.93 -2.22 18.72
CA LEU A 70 9.03 -1.08 18.54
C LEU A 70 9.79 0.21 18.20
N ASP A 71 10.97 0.41 18.81
CA ASP A 71 11.82 1.58 18.51
C ASP A 71 12.32 1.53 17.07
N LEU A 72 12.75 0.35 16.59
CA LEU A 72 13.12 0.14 15.19
C LEU A 72 11.92 0.38 14.25
N LEU A 73 10.74 -0.18 14.58
CA LEU A 73 9.51 0.06 13.82
C LEU A 73 9.17 1.55 13.73
N ALA A 74 9.30 2.26 14.85
CA ALA A 74 9.06 3.70 14.90
C ALA A 74 10.03 4.47 14.00
N ASP A 75 11.32 4.13 14.01
CA ASP A 75 12.33 4.77 13.14
C ASP A 75 12.01 4.55 11.66
N LEU A 76 11.61 3.34 11.27
CA LEU A 76 11.20 3.03 9.88
C LEU A 76 9.97 3.82 9.43
N VAL A 77 8.98 3.99 10.30
CA VAL A 77 7.72 4.68 9.96
C VAL A 77 7.88 6.19 9.98
N LEU A 78 8.60 6.73 10.97
CA LEU A 78 8.68 8.16 11.24
C LEU A 78 9.81 8.85 10.49
N HIS A 79 10.94 8.16 10.25
CA HIS A 79 12.17 8.73 9.72
C HIS A 79 12.72 7.99 8.49
N PRO A 80 11.88 7.57 7.52
CA PRO A 80 12.39 6.91 6.32
C PRO A 80 13.28 7.85 5.51
N ALA A 81 14.43 7.37 5.08
CA ALA A 81 15.44 8.20 4.42
C ALA A 81 15.06 8.58 2.98
N PHE A 82 14.39 7.70 2.24
CA PHE A 82 14.12 7.85 0.81
C PHE A 82 15.33 8.43 0.06
N ARG A 83 16.49 7.74 0.17
CA ARG A 83 17.71 8.16 -0.50
C ARG A 83 17.56 8.10 -2.01
N GLU A 84 18.18 9.01 -2.74
CA GLU A 84 18.05 9.12 -4.19
C GLU A 84 18.36 7.78 -4.91
N ASP A 85 19.44 7.11 -4.51
CA ASP A 85 19.85 5.84 -5.12
C ASP A 85 18.86 4.70 -4.83
N ASP A 86 18.30 4.64 -3.62
CA ASP A 86 17.32 3.64 -3.22
C ASP A 86 16.00 3.85 -3.97
N VAL A 87 15.53 5.11 -4.02
CA VAL A 87 14.33 5.49 -4.79
C VAL A 87 14.53 5.19 -6.27
N LYS A 88 15.69 5.52 -6.83
CA LYS A 88 16.01 5.22 -8.23
C LYS A 88 15.97 3.71 -8.49
N ARG A 89 16.64 2.92 -7.67
CA ARG A 89 16.68 1.45 -7.81
C ARG A 89 15.26 0.84 -7.72
N ALA A 90 14.48 1.25 -6.72
CA ALA A 90 13.11 0.76 -6.53
C ALA A 90 12.19 1.17 -7.68
N ARG A 91 12.32 2.40 -8.17
CA ARG A 91 11.59 2.91 -9.33
C ARG A 91 11.94 2.15 -10.61
N ASP A 92 13.23 1.95 -10.90
CA ASP A 92 13.69 1.23 -12.08
C ASP A 92 13.20 -0.23 -12.06
N LYS A 93 13.26 -0.88 -10.90
CA LYS A 93 12.67 -2.21 -10.70
C LYS A 93 11.16 -2.21 -10.96
N ARG A 94 10.44 -1.23 -10.41
CA ARG A 94 8.98 -1.10 -10.58
C ARG A 94 8.58 -0.90 -12.04
N LEU A 95 9.34 -0.12 -12.79
CA LEU A 95 9.12 0.06 -14.23
C LEU A 95 9.33 -1.26 -15.00
N ALA A 96 10.36 -2.02 -14.66
CA ALA A 96 10.58 -3.35 -15.24
C ALA A 96 9.44 -4.33 -14.88
N ASP A 97 8.94 -4.32 -13.64
CA ASP A 97 7.79 -5.14 -13.21
C ASP A 97 6.51 -4.77 -13.99
N ILE A 98 6.28 -3.47 -14.25
CA ILE A 98 5.17 -2.99 -15.09
C ILE A 98 5.32 -3.51 -16.53
N ASP A 99 6.49 -3.38 -17.14
CA ASP A 99 6.75 -3.87 -18.50
C ASP A 99 6.55 -5.38 -18.58
N GLN A 100 7.06 -6.12 -17.61
CA GLN A 100 6.84 -7.57 -17.52
C GLN A 100 5.36 -7.92 -17.39
N SER A 101 4.60 -7.15 -16.60
CA SER A 101 3.15 -7.36 -16.45
C SER A 101 2.41 -7.15 -17.78
N GLN A 102 2.82 -6.18 -18.58
CA GLN A 102 2.27 -5.96 -19.93
C GLN A 102 2.64 -7.09 -20.91
N ALA A 103 3.74 -7.78 -20.67
CA ALA A 103 4.13 -8.95 -21.44
C ALA A 103 3.30 -10.20 -21.14
N SER A 104 2.59 -10.28 -20.03
CA SER A 104 1.74 -11.39 -19.65
C SER A 104 0.27 -11.14 -20.03
N PRO A 105 -0.38 -11.98 -20.85
CA PRO A 105 -1.79 -11.80 -21.21
C PRO A 105 -2.71 -11.76 -19.98
N ARG A 106 -2.44 -12.57 -18.97
CA ARG A 106 -3.21 -12.61 -17.72
C ARG A 106 -3.06 -11.33 -16.91
N ALA A 107 -1.82 -10.88 -16.71
CA ALA A 107 -1.56 -9.66 -15.96
C ALA A 107 -2.16 -8.44 -16.68
N LEU A 108 -2.00 -8.37 -18.00
CA LEU A 108 -2.57 -7.30 -18.82
C LEU A 108 -4.10 -7.23 -18.69
N ALA A 109 -4.79 -8.37 -18.79
CA ALA A 109 -6.24 -8.45 -18.61
C ALA A 109 -6.67 -8.01 -17.20
N SER A 110 -5.98 -8.49 -16.17
CA SER A 110 -6.28 -8.12 -14.77
C SER A 110 -6.01 -6.64 -14.48
N ARG A 111 -4.92 -6.08 -14.99
CA ARG A 111 -4.59 -4.65 -14.82
C ARG A 111 -5.61 -3.74 -15.51
N SER A 112 -6.18 -4.20 -16.63
CA SER A 112 -7.15 -3.42 -17.41
C SER A 112 -8.55 -3.43 -16.79
N LEU A 113 -8.89 -4.40 -15.95
CA LEU A 113 -10.25 -4.59 -15.46
C LEU A 113 -10.76 -3.43 -14.60
N ASN A 114 -10.01 -3.04 -13.57
CA ASN A 114 -10.44 -1.98 -12.65
C ASN A 114 -10.63 -0.62 -13.34
N PRO A 115 -9.70 -0.13 -14.18
CA PRO A 115 -9.93 1.09 -14.95
C PRO A 115 -11.17 1.04 -15.84
N ILE A 116 -11.49 -0.13 -16.38
CA ILE A 116 -12.68 -0.35 -17.21
C ILE A 116 -13.96 -0.30 -16.37
N LEU A 117 -13.96 -0.90 -15.18
CA LEU A 117 -15.14 -1.00 -14.31
C LEU A 117 -15.44 0.31 -13.57
N PHE A 118 -14.43 0.91 -12.97
CA PHE A 118 -14.60 2.09 -12.10
C PHE A 118 -14.35 3.41 -12.82
N GLY A 119 -13.67 3.38 -13.97
CA GLY A 119 -13.19 4.58 -14.65
C GLY A 119 -11.88 5.12 -14.05
N PRO A 120 -11.07 5.82 -14.87
CA PRO A 120 -9.70 6.22 -14.46
C PRO A 120 -9.67 7.31 -13.37
N ALA A 121 -10.75 8.03 -13.15
CA ALA A 121 -10.85 9.07 -12.14
C ALA A 121 -11.27 8.54 -10.75
N HIS A 122 -11.80 7.32 -10.68
CA HIS A 122 -12.21 6.72 -9.41
C HIS A 122 -10.99 6.12 -8.69
N PRO A 123 -10.88 6.23 -7.35
CA PRO A 123 -9.79 5.64 -6.58
C PRO A 123 -9.56 4.14 -6.86
N TYR A 124 -10.63 3.38 -7.09
CA TYR A 124 -10.55 1.97 -7.45
C TYR A 124 -10.31 1.72 -8.95
N GLY A 125 -10.28 2.76 -9.77
CA GLY A 125 -9.93 2.67 -11.19
C GLY A 125 -8.44 2.51 -11.47
N GLN A 126 -7.63 2.29 -10.45
CA GLN A 126 -6.21 1.99 -10.57
C GLN A 126 -5.99 0.51 -10.95
N PRO A 127 -4.87 0.17 -11.60
CA PRO A 127 -4.49 -1.23 -11.78
C PRO A 127 -4.46 -1.98 -10.45
N GLY A 128 -5.14 -3.13 -10.40
CA GLY A 128 -5.39 -3.84 -9.15
C GLY A 128 -4.18 -4.51 -8.48
N ASP A 129 -3.02 -4.48 -9.13
CA ASP A 129 -1.75 -5.00 -8.58
C ASP A 129 -0.98 -3.96 -7.76
N GLY A 130 -1.42 -2.71 -7.73
CA GLY A 130 -0.77 -1.63 -7.00
C GLY A 130 0.58 -1.18 -7.58
N LEU A 131 1.02 -1.71 -8.72
CA LEU A 131 2.28 -1.28 -9.36
C LEU A 131 2.21 0.16 -9.88
N GLY A 132 0.99 0.67 -10.10
CA GLY A 132 0.77 1.96 -10.72
C GLY A 132 0.90 1.90 -12.25
N ASP A 133 1.15 3.04 -12.85
CA ASP A 133 1.45 3.17 -14.28
C ASP A 133 2.88 3.71 -14.51
N ALA A 134 3.45 3.38 -15.68
CA ALA A 134 4.84 3.70 -15.98
C ALA A 134 5.13 5.21 -15.93
N ARG A 135 4.19 6.06 -16.36
CA ARG A 135 4.37 7.52 -16.39
C ARG A 135 4.42 8.10 -14.98
N SER A 136 3.47 7.72 -14.14
CA SER A 136 3.40 8.18 -12.75
C SER A 136 4.61 7.69 -11.95
N VAL A 137 4.95 6.39 -12.08
CA VAL A 137 6.09 5.80 -11.38
C VAL A 137 7.41 6.46 -11.81
N ALA A 138 7.61 6.72 -13.11
CA ALA A 138 8.82 7.41 -13.60
C ALA A 138 8.99 8.83 -13.03
N ALA A 139 7.89 9.49 -12.65
CA ALA A 139 7.90 10.84 -12.10
C ALA A 139 8.12 10.88 -10.57
N LEU A 140 8.10 9.73 -9.88
CA LEU A 140 8.28 9.69 -8.42
C LEU A 140 9.72 10.08 -8.03
N THR A 141 9.82 10.90 -7.02
CA THR A 141 11.07 11.43 -6.46
C THR A 141 11.11 11.21 -4.94
N PRO A 142 12.28 11.29 -4.30
CA PRO A 142 12.38 11.30 -2.84
C PRO A 142 11.46 12.33 -2.19
N ALA A 143 11.36 13.52 -2.78
CA ALA A 143 10.52 14.59 -2.27
C ALA A 143 9.02 14.25 -2.34
N SER A 144 8.54 13.68 -3.46
CA SER A 144 7.14 13.25 -3.59
C SER A 144 6.79 12.10 -2.65
N LEU A 145 7.73 11.16 -2.43
CA LEU A 145 7.52 10.05 -1.50
C LEU A 145 7.48 10.53 -0.04
N ARG A 146 8.36 11.47 0.36
CA ARG A 146 8.29 12.12 1.69
C ARG A 146 6.98 12.88 1.88
N ALA A 147 6.52 13.58 0.85
CA ALA A 147 5.24 14.29 0.91
C ALA A 147 4.06 13.31 1.10
N ALA A 148 4.06 12.18 0.38
CA ALA A 148 3.05 11.14 0.54
C ALA A 148 3.13 10.48 1.91
N GLN A 149 4.33 10.18 2.43
CA GLN A 149 4.53 9.65 3.77
C GLN A 149 3.95 10.59 4.83
N GLY A 150 4.33 11.86 4.84
CA GLY A 150 3.82 12.84 5.80
C GLY A 150 2.32 13.12 5.67
N LYS A 151 1.76 12.92 4.48
CA LYS A 151 0.32 13.07 4.21
C LYS A 151 -0.50 11.90 4.75
N TRP A 152 -0.05 10.66 4.58
CA TRP A 152 -0.84 9.47 4.83
C TRP A 152 -0.43 8.67 6.08
N LEU A 153 0.87 8.62 6.41
CA LEU A 153 1.37 7.96 7.62
C LEU A 153 1.36 8.97 8.79
N ARG A 154 0.20 9.21 9.33
CA ARG A 154 -0.06 10.23 10.36
C ARG A 154 -0.53 9.59 11.66
N ALA A 155 -0.24 10.25 12.79
CA ALA A 155 -0.69 9.80 14.10
C ALA A 155 -2.21 9.79 14.27
N ASP A 156 -2.94 10.62 13.51
CA ASP A 156 -4.40 10.67 13.49
C ASP A 156 -5.03 9.79 12.39
N ASN A 157 -4.21 9.01 11.68
CA ASN A 157 -4.61 8.11 10.59
C ASN A 157 -4.11 6.68 10.77
N VAL A 158 -3.77 6.28 12.00
CA VAL A 158 -3.24 4.96 12.30
C VAL A 158 -4.10 4.24 13.32
N THR A 159 -4.22 2.93 13.13
CA THR A 159 -4.73 2.00 14.15
C THR A 159 -3.63 0.98 14.41
N ILE A 160 -3.27 0.79 15.68
CA ILE A 160 -2.29 -0.21 16.12
C ILE A 160 -3.06 -1.37 16.72
N THR A 161 -2.86 -2.56 16.16
CA THR A 161 -3.43 -3.81 16.68
C THR A 161 -2.28 -4.68 17.16
N VAL A 162 -2.34 -5.14 18.40
CA VAL A 162 -1.32 -6.01 18.99
C VAL A 162 -1.95 -7.30 19.45
N VAL A 163 -1.32 -8.42 19.08
CA VAL A 163 -1.69 -9.77 19.50
C VAL A 163 -0.43 -10.46 20.02
N GLY A 164 -0.44 -10.94 21.24
CA GLY A 164 0.73 -11.60 21.83
C GLY A 164 0.65 -11.72 23.34
N ASP A 165 1.72 -12.24 23.94
CA ASP A 165 1.87 -12.40 25.39
C ASP A 165 2.38 -11.08 26.01
N VAL A 166 1.49 -10.09 26.05
CA VAL A 166 1.76 -8.78 26.65
C VAL A 166 0.45 -8.18 27.17
N THR A 167 0.46 -7.60 28.36
CA THR A 167 -0.72 -6.92 28.90
C THR A 167 -0.77 -5.46 28.42
N MET A 168 -1.93 -4.83 28.52
CA MET A 168 -2.08 -3.42 28.15
C MET A 168 -1.25 -2.49 29.05
N GLU A 169 -1.11 -2.84 30.34
CA GLU A 169 -0.30 -2.11 31.30
C GLU A 169 1.19 -2.11 30.93
N GLN A 170 1.67 -3.20 30.34
CA GLN A 170 3.04 -3.34 29.84
C GLN A 170 3.21 -2.66 28.47
N LEU A 171 2.26 -2.86 27.57
CA LEU A 171 2.34 -2.39 26.19
C LEU A 171 2.21 -0.86 26.06
N LYS A 172 1.29 -0.26 26.80
CA LYS A 172 1.02 1.17 26.71
C LYS A 172 2.25 2.04 26.90
N PRO A 173 3.06 1.90 27.99
CA PRO A 173 4.28 2.69 28.14
C PRO A 173 5.31 2.44 27.03
N MET A 174 5.38 1.23 26.47
CA MET A 174 6.28 0.91 25.36
C MET A 174 5.87 1.68 24.09
N LEU A 175 4.57 1.68 23.76
CA LEU A 175 4.06 2.46 22.62
C LEU A 175 4.23 3.96 22.85
N GLU A 176 4.02 4.45 24.06
CA GLU A 176 4.26 5.85 24.42
C GLU A 176 5.73 6.24 24.28
N ALA A 177 6.66 5.37 24.64
CA ALA A 177 8.09 5.60 24.46
C ALA A 177 8.47 5.73 22.97
N SER A 178 8.01 4.81 22.13
CA SER A 178 8.38 4.78 20.70
C SER A 178 7.61 5.76 19.85
N PHE A 179 6.31 5.99 20.11
CA PHE A 179 5.41 6.78 19.27
C PHE A 179 4.81 8.00 19.97
N GLY A 180 5.00 8.16 21.27
CA GLY A 180 4.33 9.20 22.06
C GLY A 180 4.71 10.65 21.68
N ALA A 181 5.83 10.85 21.00
CA ALA A 181 6.22 12.15 20.44
C ALA A 181 5.61 12.42 19.05
N TRP A 182 5.08 11.41 18.39
CA TRP A 182 4.51 11.55 17.05
C TRP A 182 3.24 12.39 17.08
N ARG A 183 3.24 13.47 16.31
CA ARG A 183 2.09 14.39 16.20
C ARG A 183 1.57 14.41 14.78
N ALA A 184 0.25 14.46 14.65
CA ALA A 184 -0.35 14.70 13.36
C ALA A 184 0.10 16.06 12.80
N PRO A 185 0.46 16.15 11.51
CA PRO A 185 0.73 17.42 10.87
C PRO A 185 -0.48 18.36 10.96
N ALA A 186 -0.23 19.67 10.88
CA ALA A 186 -1.30 20.65 10.78
C ALA A 186 -2.19 20.39 9.55
N GLY A 187 -3.48 20.67 9.68
CA GLY A 187 -4.47 20.47 8.62
C GLY A 187 -5.32 19.20 8.80
N ALA A 188 -6.37 19.13 8.01
CA ALA A 188 -7.29 18.01 8.06
C ALA A 188 -6.62 16.70 7.59
N ARG A 189 -7.05 15.59 8.18
CA ARG A 189 -6.69 14.26 7.69
C ARG A 189 -7.12 14.12 6.22
N PRO A 190 -6.27 13.58 5.34
CA PRO A 190 -6.66 13.33 3.96
C PRO A 190 -7.79 12.29 3.90
N VAL A 191 -8.67 12.43 2.94
CA VAL A 191 -9.81 11.53 2.72
C VAL A 191 -9.73 11.00 1.29
N LYS A 192 -9.90 9.70 1.13
CA LYS A 192 -10.04 9.06 -0.19
C LYS A 192 -11.43 9.31 -0.73
N ALA A 193 -11.56 9.75 -1.97
CA ALA A 193 -12.85 10.03 -2.61
C ALA A 193 -13.51 8.73 -3.12
N ILE A 194 -13.67 7.74 -2.25
CA ILE A 194 -14.23 6.42 -2.59
C ILE A 194 -15.72 6.47 -2.97
N ASP A 195 -16.41 7.53 -2.58
CA ASP A 195 -17.82 7.79 -2.94
C ASP A 195 -17.95 8.46 -4.33
N ALA A 196 -16.86 8.59 -5.07
CA ALA A 196 -16.88 9.11 -6.43
C ALA A 196 -17.82 8.26 -7.31
N ALA A 197 -18.49 8.93 -8.26
CA ALA A 197 -19.46 8.26 -9.12
C ALA A 197 -18.78 7.17 -9.97
N ILE A 198 -19.32 5.97 -9.89
CA ILE A 198 -18.93 4.85 -10.74
C ILE A 198 -19.72 4.92 -12.06
N PRO A 199 -19.09 4.72 -13.21
CA PRO A 199 -19.80 4.68 -14.48
C PRO A 199 -20.96 3.68 -14.45
N ALA A 200 -22.10 4.05 -15.04
CA ALA A 200 -23.24 3.15 -15.13
C ALA A 200 -22.79 1.83 -15.81
N PRO A 201 -23.17 0.68 -15.26
CA PRO A 201 -22.76 -0.61 -15.81
C PRO A 201 -23.38 -0.79 -17.20
N GLN A 202 -22.51 -1.00 -18.19
CA GLN A 202 -22.92 -1.32 -19.55
C GLN A 202 -22.24 -2.63 -19.97
N PRO A 203 -23.01 -3.63 -20.47
CA PRO A 203 -22.43 -4.83 -21.04
C PRO A 203 -21.52 -4.46 -22.21
N ARG A 204 -20.26 -4.81 -22.12
CA ARG A 204 -19.28 -4.58 -23.19
C ARG A 204 -18.23 -5.67 -23.21
N ILE A 205 -17.70 -5.91 -24.39
CA ILE A 205 -16.54 -6.77 -24.59
C ILE A 205 -15.38 -5.83 -24.96
N VAL A 206 -14.28 -5.94 -24.23
CA VAL A 206 -13.03 -5.25 -24.54
C VAL A 206 -12.03 -6.29 -25.02
N LEU A 207 -11.58 -6.13 -26.25
CA LEU A 207 -10.56 -6.98 -26.86
C LEU A 207 -9.20 -6.26 -26.76
N ILE A 208 -8.24 -6.92 -26.10
CA ILE A 208 -6.84 -6.49 -26.08
C ILE A 208 -6.09 -7.46 -26.98
N ASP A 209 -5.72 -6.99 -28.18
CA ASP A 209 -5.01 -7.81 -29.15
C ASP A 209 -3.55 -8.01 -28.73
N ARG A 210 -3.13 -9.27 -28.72
CA ARG A 210 -1.75 -9.64 -28.46
C ARG A 210 -1.31 -10.71 -29.47
N PRO A 211 -0.73 -10.27 -30.59
CA PRO A 211 -0.27 -11.17 -31.63
C PRO A 211 0.71 -12.23 -31.11
N ASN A 212 0.62 -13.42 -31.65
CA ASN A 212 1.47 -14.57 -31.29
C ASN A 212 1.32 -15.08 -29.84
N SER A 213 0.25 -14.72 -29.15
CA SER A 213 -0.05 -15.33 -27.84
C SER A 213 -0.55 -16.75 -28.03
N PRO A 214 0.00 -17.76 -27.32
CA PRO A 214 -0.44 -19.14 -27.48
C PRO A 214 -1.80 -19.42 -26.86
N GLN A 215 -2.30 -18.50 -26.03
CA GLN A 215 -3.56 -18.65 -25.30
C GLN A 215 -4.31 -17.32 -25.20
N SER A 216 -5.63 -17.41 -25.20
CA SER A 216 -6.51 -16.28 -24.84
C SER A 216 -6.85 -16.34 -23.36
N VAL A 217 -6.85 -15.18 -22.71
CA VAL A 217 -7.28 -15.02 -21.31
C VAL A 217 -8.58 -14.23 -21.33
N ILE A 218 -9.62 -14.77 -20.71
CA ILE A 218 -10.91 -14.12 -20.55
C ILE A 218 -11.07 -13.75 -19.07
N VAL A 219 -11.30 -12.47 -18.80
CA VAL A 219 -11.60 -11.95 -17.48
C VAL A 219 -12.96 -11.27 -17.55
N ALA A 220 -13.86 -11.62 -16.64
CA ALA A 220 -15.17 -11.00 -16.52
C ALA A 220 -15.30 -10.36 -15.14
N GLY A 221 -15.96 -9.21 -15.08
CA GLY A 221 -16.17 -8.50 -13.83
C GLY A 221 -17.37 -7.56 -13.88
N ARG A 222 -17.92 -7.27 -12.72
CA ARG A 222 -18.94 -6.23 -12.52
C ARG A 222 -18.72 -5.57 -11.16
N VAL A 223 -19.06 -4.29 -11.06
CA VAL A 223 -19.11 -3.61 -9.77
C VAL A 223 -20.42 -4.01 -9.07
N LEU A 224 -20.30 -4.41 -7.82
CA LEU A 224 -21.45 -4.67 -6.96
C LEU A 224 -21.78 -3.41 -6.17
N PRO A 225 -23.09 -3.08 -5.96
CA PRO A 225 -23.49 -1.87 -5.27
C PRO A 225 -23.19 -1.88 -3.76
N VAL A 226 -22.80 -3.03 -3.22
CA VAL A 226 -22.53 -3.23 -1.78
C VAL A 226 -21.32 -4.13 -1.62
N THR A 227 -20.38 -3.73 -0.78
CA THR A 227 -19.29 -4.60 -0.35
C THR A 227 -19.76 -5.45 0.84
N GLY A 228 -19.34 -6.71 0.91
CA GLY A 228 -19.72 -7.65 1.97
C GLY A 228 -19.35 -7.21 3.40
N HIS A 229 -18.48 -6.18 3.55
CA HIS A 229 -18.09 -5.64 4.85
C HIS A 229 -19.07 -4.61 5.43
N GLN A 230 -19.86 -3.92 4.61
CA GLN A 230 -20.70 -2.81 5.08
C GLN A 230 -22.12 -3.22 5.44
N GLN A 231 -22.64 -4.32 4.92
CA GLN A 231 -24.02 -4.73 5.16
C GLN A 231 -24.19 -6.22 5.47
N GLY A 232 -23.11 -6.94 5.75
CA GLY A 232 -23.14 -8.38 5.97
C GLY A 232 -23.39 -9.18 4.69
N LEU A 233 -22.90 -10.40 4.66
CA LEU A 233 -23.12 -11.37 3.58
C LEU A 233 -24.61 -11.69 3.34
N GLU A 234 -25.45 -11.38 4.30
CA GLU A 234 -26.89 -11.62 4.30
C GLU A 234 -27.66 -10.72 3.31
N ALA A 235 -27.09 -9.55 2.94
CA ALA A 235 -27.78 -8.59 2.08
C ALA A 235 -27.80 -8.96 0.59
N ASN A 236 -27.02 -9.94 0.16
CA ASN A 236 -26.99 -10.36 -1.24
C ASN A 236 -26.86 -11.88 -1.42
N PRO A 237 -27.98 -12.63 -1.31
CA PRO A 237 -28.00 -14.08 -1.44
C PRO A 237 -27.52 -14.60 -2.82
N ALA A 238 -27.41 -13.74 -3.84
CA ALA A 238 -26.86 -14.11 -5.14
C ALA A 238 -25.32 -14.27 -5.15
N LEU A 239 -24.62 -13.87 -4.08
CA LEU A 239 -23.18 -14.03 -3.96
C LEU A 239 -22.76 -15.36 -3.33
N PHE A 240 -23.71 -16.06 -2.70
CA PHE A 240 -23.49 -17.36 -2.05
C PHE A 240 -24.67 -18.25 -2.40
N PRO A 241 -24.53 -19.17 -3.39
CA PRO A 241 -25.55 -20.15 -3.71
C PRO A 241 -25.75 -21.17 -2.59
#